data_f1ea7194d0758a828aeebadd9e8b6141
#
_entry.id   f1ea7194d0758a828aeebadd9e8b6141
#
_cell.length_a   1.000
_cell.length_b   1.000
_cell.length_c   1.000
_cell.angle_alpha   90.00
_cell.angle_beta   90.00
_cell.angle_gamma   90.00
#
_symmetry.space_group_name_H-M   'P 1'
#
loop_
_entity.id
_entity.type
_entity.pdbx_description
1 polymer ?
#
loop_
_entity_poly.entity_id
_entity_poly.type
_entity_poly.pdbx_seq_one_letter_code
_entity_poly.pdbx_strand_id
1 'polypeptide(L)'
;LVSEMKKVFVDKEKMLEKKYIDILEKIVGIYKDYEHEKIKDIKGVEVDKLISDTEDYLKRLKELREQIEKRTSEKTIEQIYEDIFSILKTMFGKKSQSAIVEEFDKTLVKKGKMSPQDLRILKNIITARADFKKGKLNVHKVDDARKNASILINDLIEYNQRCELVNGKGK
;
A
#
# COMPACT_ATOMS: atom_id res chain seq x y z
N LEU A 1 -14.93 -18.90 7.81
CA LEU A 1 -15.05 -17.49 7.40
C LEU A 1 -15.21 -16.56 8.61
N VAL A 2 -16.28 -16.69 9.43
CA VAL A 2 -16.56 -15.78 10.57
C VAL A 2 -15.42 -15.77 11.58
N SER A 3 -14.94 -16.95 12.00
CA SER A 3 -13.84 -17.09 12.96
C SER A 3 -12.51 -16.47 12.45
N GLU A 4 -12.24 -16.58 11.15
CA GLU A 4 -11.06 -15.98 10.54
C GLU A 4 -11.18 -14.46 10.46
N MET A 5 -12.35 -13.93 10.07
CA MET A 5 -12.60 -12.49 10.09
C MET A 5 -12.40 -11.91 11.49
N LYS A 6 -12.93 -12.58 12.51
CA LYS A 6 -12.72 -12.19 13.91
C LYS A 6 -11.24 -12.18 14.26
N LYS A 7 -10.55 -13.28 14.04
CA LYS A 7 -9.11 -13.44 14.37
C LYS A 7 -8.25 -12.38 13.69
N VAL A 8 -8.52 -12.10 12.40
CA VAL A 8 -7.69 -11.16 11.63
C VAL A 8 -8.08 -9.71 11.92
N PHE A 9 -9.34 -9.35 11.70
CA PHE A 9 -9.74 -7.95 11.70
C PHE A 9 -10.12 -7.38 13.07
N VAL A 10 -10.57 -8.21 14.01
CA VAL A 10 -10.90 -7.77 15.37
C VAL A 10 -9.71 -7.96 16.29
N ASP A 11 -9.17 -9.17 16.37
CA ASP A 11 -8.17 -9.50 17.41
C ASP A 11 -6.77 -9.01 17.03
N LYS A 12 -6.34 -9.24 15.78
CA LYS A 12 -4.98 -8.93 15.31
C LYS A 12 -4.86 -7.48 14.81
N GLU A 13 -5.63 -7.11 13.80
CA GLU A 13 -5.50 -5.81 13.13
C GLU A 13 -6.29 -4.69 13.83
N LYS A 14 -7.25 -5.02 14.67
CA LYS A 14 -8.13 -4.08 15.41
C LYS A 14 -8.80 -3.05 14.49
N MET A 15 -9.19 -3.49 13.30
CA MET A 15 -9.79 -2.65 12.26
C MET A 15 -11.30 -2.82 12.14
N LEU A 16 -11.87 -3.85 12.76
CA LEU A 16 -13.31 -4.14 12.75
C LEU A 16 -13.80 -4.34 14.18
N GLU A 17 -14.92 -3.74 14.53
CA GLU A 17 -15.55 -3.87 15.83
C GLU A 17 -16.29 -5.21 15.95
N LYS A 18 -16.27 -5.79 17.15
CA LYS A 18 -16.89 -7.10 17.42
C LYS A 18 -18.36 -7.17 17.01
N LYS A 19 -19.12 -6.08 17.16
CA LYS A 19 -20.55 -6.03 16.80
C LYS A 19 -20.82 -6.48 15.35
N TYR A 20 -19.88 -6.21 14.43
CA TYR A 20 -20.03 -6.61 13.02
C TYR A 20 -19.76 -8.09 12.79
N ILE A 21 -18.96 -8.72 13.65
CA ILE A 21 -18.84 -10.18 13.65
C ILE A 21 -20.13 -10.81 14.17
N ASP A 22 -20.71 -10.26 15.22
CA ASP A 22 -21.98 -10.74 15.79
C ASP A 22 -23.13 -10.63 14.76
N ILE A 23 -23.17 -9.55 13.97
CA ILE A 23 -24.11 -9.39 12.84
C ILE A 23 -23.87 -10.48 11.78
N LEU A 24 -22.63 -10.70 11.37
CA LEU A 24 -22.29 -11.72 10.39
C LEU A 24 -22.64 -13.13 10.87
N GLU A 25 -22.37 -13.45 12.15
CA GLU A 25 -22.75 -14.74 12.75
C GLU A 25 -24.27 -14.95 12.70
N LYS A 26 -25.04 -13.91 13.03
CA LYS A 26 -26.49 -13.93 12.96
C LYS A 26 -27.01 -14.16 11.54
N ILE A 27 -26.47 -13.43 10.54
CA ILE A 27 -26.84 -13.59 9.13
C ILE A 27 -26.57 -15.03 8.66
N VAL A 28 -25.35 -15.53 8.93
CA VAL A 28 -24.94 -16.89 8.54
C VAL A 28 -25.77 -17.95 9.27
N GLY A 29 -26.11 -17.71 10.55
CA GLY A 29 -26.97 -18.59 11.35
C GLY A 29 -28.37 -18.73 10.75
N ILE A 30 -29.02 -17.60 10.46
CA ILE A 30 -30.37 -17.57 9.86
C ILE A 30 -30.35 -18.24 8.49
N TYR A 31 -29.33 -17.98 7.65
CA TYR A 31 -29.21 -18.60 6.35
C TYR A 31 -29.11 -20.12 6.45
N LYS A 32 -28.26 -20.64 7.36
CA LYS A 32 -28.13 -22.09 7.60
C LYS A 32 -29.42 -22.72 8.12
N ASP A 33 -30.09 -22.06 9.05
CA ASP A 33 -31.34 -22.59 9.62
C ASP A 33 -32.48 -22.60 8.60
N TYR A 34 -32.49 -21.65 7.66
CA TYR A 34 -33.38 -21.66 6.51
C TYR A 34 -33.02 -22.79 5.52
N GLU A 35 -31.75 -22.94 5.17
CA GLU A 35 -31.27 -23.99 4.24
C GLU A 35 -31.53 -25.39 4.80
N HIS A 36 -31.48 -25.58 6.11
CA HIS A 36 -31.78 -26.85 6.79
C HIS A 36 -33.26 -27.02 7.17
N GLU A 37 -34.16 -26.19 6.63
CA GLU A 37 -35.62 -26.23 6.88
C GLU A 37 -36.01 -26.11 8.36
N LYS A 38 -35.12 -25.60 9.21
CA LYS A 38 -35.41 -25.37 10.63
C LYS A 38 -36.30 -24.14 10.85
N ILE A 39 -36.21 -23.16 9.96
CA ILE A 39 -37.03 -21.96 9.94
C ILE A 39 -37.84 -21.98 8.65
N LYS A 40 -39.18 -22.02 8.77
CA LYS A 40 -40.09 -21.94 7.64
C LYS A 40 -40.62 -20.56 7.37
N ASP A 41 -40.73 -19.75 8.42
CA ASP A 41 -41.25 -18.37 8.38
C ASP A 41 -40.42 -17.46 9.27
N ILE A 42 -40.06 -16.28 8.78
CA ILE A 42 -39.41 -15.22 9.53
C ILE A 42 -40.41 -14.06 9.64
N LYS A 43 -40.62 -13.52 10.85
CA LYS A 43 -41.51 -12.39 11.05
C LYS A 43 -41.02 -11.15 10.34
N GLY A 44 -41.91 -10.36 9.72
CA GLY A 44 -41.54 -9.16 8.98
C GLY A 44 -40.59 -8.20 9.73
N VAL A 45 -40.87 -7.99 11.02
CA VAL A 45 -39.99 -7.16 11.89
C VAL A 45 -38.58 -7.72 12.03
N GLU A 46 -38.40 -9.04 12.01
CA GLU A 46 -37.08 -9.67 12.07
C GLU A 46 -36.36 -9.56 10.72
N VAL A 47 -37.12 -9.61 9.62
CA VAL A 47 -36.59 -9.38 8.26
C VAL A 47 -36.11 -7.94 8.14
N ASP A 48 -36.92 -6.96 8.54
CA ASP A 48 -36.54 -5.53 8.49
C ASP A 48 -35.28 -5.25 9.30
N LYS A 49 -35.18 -5.83 10.49
CA LYS A 49 -33.99 -5.73 11.32
C LYS A 49 -32.76 -6.38 10.66
N LEU A 50 -32.93 -7.54 10.05
CA LEU A 50 -31.85 -8.26 9.35
C LEU A 50 -31.34 -7.45 8.14
N ILE A 51 -32.25 -6.81 7.41
CA ILE A 51 -31.90 -5.92 6.29
C ILE A 51 -31.07 -4.74 6.82
N SER A 52 -31.57 -4.05 7.84
CA SER A 52 -30.85 -2.90 8.43
C SER A 52 -29.48 -3.27 8.98
N ASP A 53 -29.37 -4.38 9.72
CA ASP A 53 -28.11 -4.91 10.25
C ASP A 53 -27.15 -5.25 9.09
N THR A 54 -27.65 -5.80 7.98
CA THR A 54 -26.88 -6.16 6.80
C THR A 54 -26.37 -4.90 6.07
N GLU A 55 -27.20 -3.87 5.94
CA GLU A 55 -26.80 -2.60 5.33
C GLU A 55 -25.68 -1.92 6.13
N ASP A 56 -25.78 -1.86 7.47
CA ASP A 56 -24.74 -1.32 8.34
C ASP A 56 -23.44 -2.13 8.21
N TYR A 57 -23.54 -3.46 8.18
CA TYR A 57 -22.40 -4.34 7.96
C TYR A 57 -21.70 -4.09 6.61
N LEU A 58 -22.47 -4.00 5.53
CA LEU A 58 -21.92 -3.77 4.18
C LEU A 58 -21.25 -2.39 4.07
N LYS A 59 -21.87 -1.36 4.69
CA LYS A 59 -21.27 -0.03 4.76
C LYS A 59 -19.91 -0.09 5.47
N ARG A 60 -19.87 -0.75 6.63
CA ARG A 60 -18.64 -0.89 7.41
C ARG A 60 -17.55 -1.69 6.67
N LEU A 61 -17.94 -2.72 5.89
CA LEU A 61 -16.99 -3.46 5.05
C LEU A 61 -16.38 -2.60 3.95
N LYS A 62 -17.14 -1.68 3.35
CA LYS A 62 -16.60 -0.72 2.37
C LYS A 62 -15.55 0.18 3.03
N GLU A 63 -15.87 0.74 4.20
CA GLU A 63 -14.92 1.55 4.97
C GLU A 63 -13.67 0.77 5.37
N LEU A 64 -13.83 -0.48 5.80
CA LEU A 64 -12.71 -1.38 6.12
C LEU A 64 -11.80 -1.61 4.91
N ARG A 65 -12.39 -1.86 3.74
CA ARG A 65 -11.65 -2.02 2.50
C ARG A 65 -10.82 -0.76 2.18
N GLU A 66 -11.43 0.42 2.25
CA GLU A 66 -10.73 1.69 2.01
C GLU A 66 -9.57 1.91 3.02
N GLN A 67 -9.77 1.55 4.27
CA GLN A 67 -8.73 1.61 5.31
C GLN A 67 -7.55 0.67 5.00
N ILE A 68 -7.84 -0.56 4.54
CA ILE A 68 -6.81 -1.54 4.15
C ILE A 68 -6.04 -1.03 2.93
N GLU A 69 -6.74 -0.57 1.89
CA GLU A 69 -6.13 -0.03 0.67
C GLU A 69 -5.22 1.15 0.99
N LYS A 70 -5.68 2.09 1.84
CA LYS A 70 -4.89 3.22 2.30
C LYS A 70 -3.61 2.77 3.02
N ARG A 71 -3.75 1.84 3.98
CA ARG A 71 -2.61 1.33 4.78
C ARG A 71 -1.59 0.57 3.93
N THR A 72 -2.05 -0.18 2.95
CA THR A 72 -1.18 -0.90 2.00
C THR A 72 -0.43 0.07 1.10
N SER A 73 -1.12 1.10 0.59
CA SER A 73 -0.54 2.14 -0.24
C SER A 73 0.52 2.94 0.51
N GLU A 74 0.28 3.25 1.79
CA GLU A 74 1.25 3.93 2.65
C GLU A 74 2.55 3.15 2.81
N LYS A 75 2.46 1.89 3.18
CA LYS A 75 3.62 1.01 3.32
C LYS A 75 4.40 0.90 2.01
N THR A 76 3.69 0.82 0.89
CA THR A 76 4.33 0.70 -0.43
C THR A 76 5.13 1.96 -0.77
N ILE A 77 4.57 3.15 -0.58
CA ILE A 77 5.26 4.42 -0.91
C ILE A 77 6.45 4.67 0.02
N GLU A 78 6.32 4.44 1.32
CA GLU A 78 7.44 4.58 2.26
C GLU A 78 8.55 3.58 1.94
N GLN A 79 8.23 2.33 1.65
CA GLN A 79 9.22 1.31 1.31
C GLN A 79 9.98 1.69 0.02
N ILE A 80 9.28 2.07 -1.04
CA ILE A 80 9.88 2.53 -2.29
C ILE A 80 10.84 3.70 -2.07
N TYR A 81 10.40 4.68 -1.28
CA TYR A 81 11.23 5.83 -0.97
C TYR A 81 12.50 5.43 -0.21
N GLU A 82 12.36 4.59 0.81
CA GLU A 82 13.49 4.13 1.61
C GLU A 82 14.48 3.30 0.80
N ASP A 83 14.01 2.40 -0.05
CA ASP A 83 14.84 1.57 -0.91
C ASP A 83 15.72 2.44 -1.84
N ILE A 84 15.09 3.38 -2.54
CA ILE A 84 15.81 4.28 -3.45
C ILE A 84 16.79 5.17 -2.68
N PHE A 85 16.35 5.79 -1.59
CA PHE A 85 17.22 6.69 -0.82
C PHE A 85 18.32 5.94 -0.06
N SER A 86 18.14 4.67 0.26
CA SER A 86 19.21 3.82 0.78
C SER A 86 20.34 3.66 -0.24
N ILE A 87 20.01 3.33 -1.50
CA ILE A 87 20.98 3.22 -2.58
C ILE A 87 21.68 4.56 -2.81
N LEU A 88 20.91 5.65 -2.94
CA LEU A 88 21.46 6.99 -3.19
C LEU A 88 22.36 7.49 -2.05
N LYS A 89 22.02 7.19 -0.80
CA LYS A 89 22.86 7.50 0.37
C LYS A 89 24.17 6.70 0.40
N THR A 90 24.13 5.48 -0.09
CA THR A 90 25.36 4.68 -0.25
C THR A 90 26.28 5.31 -1.32
N MET A 91 25.71 5.83 -2.40
CA MET A 91 26.47 6.46 -3.49
C MET A 91 26.99 7.86 -3.14
N PHE A 92 26.18 8.69 -2.48
CA PHE A 92 26.45 10.12 -2.26
C PHE A 92 26.73 10.51 -0.82
N GLY A 93 26.68 9.54 0.10
CA GLY A 93 26.81 9.79 1.53
C GLY A 93 25.50 10.26 2.18
N LYS A 94 25.54 10.42 3.51
CA LYS A 94 24.39 10.85 4.31
C LYS A 94 24.14 12.35 4.14
N LYS A 95 23.44 12.73 3.08
CA LYS A 95 23.05 14.11 2.77
C LYS A 95 21.55 14.31 2.92
N SER A 96 21.09 15.57 2.91
CA SER A 96 19.66 15.88 2.85
C SER A 96 19.04 15.41 1.54
N GLN A 97 17.71 15.20 1.53
CA GLN A 97 16.98 14.80 0.33
C GLN A 97 17.25 15.73 -0.87
N SER A 98 17.21 17.05 -0.65
CA SER A 98 17.47 18.04 -1.70
C SER A 98 18.89 17.94 -2.24
N ALA A 99 19.89 17.80 -1.36
CA ALA A 99 21.29 17.66 -1.74
C ALA A 99 21.53 16.36 -2.55
N ILE A 100 20.87 15.25 -2.20
CA ILE A 100 20.94 14.00 -2.96
C ILE A 100 20.35 14.18 -4.36
N VAL A 101 19.21 14.85 -4.51
CA VAL A 101 18.61 15.12 -5.82
C VAL A 101 19.48 16.00 -6.69
N GLU A 102 20.10 17.04 -6.12
CA GLU A 102 21.06 17.88 -6.85
C GLU A 102 22.30 17.12 -7.27
N GLU A 103 22.85 16.30 -6.41
CA GLU A 103 24.02 15.48 -6.70
C GLU A 103 23.70 14.46 -7.80
N PHE A 104 22.53 13.81 -7.73
CA PHE A 104 22.04 12.91 -8.76
C PHE A 104 21.98 13.60 -10.13
N ASP A 105 21.40 14.79 -10.22
CA ASP A 105 21.36 15.58 -11.45
C ASP A 105 22.76 15.91 -11.96
N LYS A 106 23.61 16.47 -11.10
CA LYS A 106 24.95 16.95 -11.48
C LYS A 106 25.90 15.83 -11.90
N THR A 107 25.88 14.70 -11.16
CA THR A 107 26.93 13.67 -11.32
C THR A 107 26.50 12.50 -12.20
N LEU A 108 25.20 12.24 -12.32
CA LEU A 108 24.68 11.13 -13.09
C LEU A 108 23.97 11.63 -14.36
N VAL A 109 22.98 12.50 -14.24
CA VAL A 109 22.17 12.91 -15.41
C VAL A 109 22.93 13.85 -16.33
N LYS A 110 23.50 14.93 -15.82
CA LYS A 110 24.26 15.91 -16.64
C LYS A 110 25.55 15.31 -17.23
N LYS A 111 26.07 14.24 -16.64
CA LYS A 111 27.22 13.51 -17.19
C LYS A 111 26.79 12.36 -18.09
N GLY A 112 25.53 12.21 -18.45
CA GLY A 112 25.02 11.17 -19.34
C GLY A 112 25.13 9.74 -18.81
N LYS A 113 25.30 9.58 -17.50
CA LYS A 113 25.43 8.26 -16.85
C LYS A 113 24.07 7.63 -16.54
N MET A 114 23.06 8.45 -16.34
CA MET A 114 21.64 8.08 -16.19
C MET A 114 20.77 9.01 -17.02
N SER A 115 19.54 8.60 -17.29
CA SER A 115 18.63 9.32 -18.16
C SER A 115 17.94 10.51 -17.42
N PRO A 116 17.52 11.57 -18.13
CA PRO A 116 16.66 12.60 -17.54
C PRO A 116 15.33 12.03 -17.02
N GLN A 117 14.90 10.88 -17.54
CA GLN A 117 13.71 10.17 -17.08
C GLN A 117 13.88 9.69 -15.63
N ASP A 118 15.06 9.18 -15.26
CA ASP A 118 15.35 8.71 -13.91
C ASP A 118 15.24 9.84 -12.87
N LEU A 119 15.70 11.03 -13.21
CA LEU A 119 15.52 12.20 -12.37
C LEU A 119 14.04 12.58 -12.20
N ARG A 120 13.23 12.45 -13.27
CA ARG A 120 11.79 12.70 -13.19
C ARG A 120 11.11 11.66 -12.30
N ILE A 121 11.47 10.40 -12.44
CA ILE A 121 10.96 9.31 -11.58
C ILE A 121 11.31 9.58 -10.10
N LEU A 122 12.55 9.92 -9.80
CA LEU A 122 12.99 10.25 -8.44
C LEU A 122 12.17 11.40 -7.84
N LYS A 123 11.98 12.48 -8.58
CA LYS A 123 11.16 13.62 -8.14
C LYS A 123 9.69 13.25 -7.96
N ASN A 124 9.13 12.42 -8.84
CA ASN A 124 7.75 11.95 -8.74
C ASN A 124 7.53 11.08 -7.49
N ILE A 125 8.49 10.22 -7.14
CA ILE A 125 8.41 9.39 -5.92
C ILE A 125 8.45 10.28 -4.67
N ILE A 126 9.30 11.29 -4.63
CA ILE A 126 9.35 12.27 -3.53
C ILE A 126 8.00 13.00 -3.40
N THR A 127 7.43 13.44 -4.52
CA THR A 127 6.12 14.12 -4.54
C THR A 127 5.00 13.18 -4.12
N ALA A 128 4.99 11.95 -4.63
CA ALA A 128 3.99 10.95 -4.28
C ALA A 128 3.99 10.66 -2.76
N ARG A 129 5.17 10.54 -2.15
CA ARG A 129 5.31 10.41 -0.69
C ARG A 129 4.75 11.62 0.06
N ALA A 130 5.05 12.82 -0.40
CA ALA A 130 4.56 14.05 0.22
C ALA A 130 3.03 14.19 0.09
N ASP A 131 2.47 13.85 -1.09
CA ASP A 131 1.03 13.87 -1.34
C ASP A 131 0.31 12.80 -0.53
N PHE A 132 0.91 11.62 -0.37
CA PHE A 132 0.36 10.57 0.47
C PHE A 132 0.22 11.03 1.92
N LYS A 133 1.28 11.63 2.50
CA LYS A 133 1.25 12.18 3.88
C LYS A 133 0.19 13.25 4.06
N LYS A 134 -0.19 13.95 2.99
CA LYS A 134 -1.27 14.94 2.99
C LYS A 134 -2.65 14.35 2.67
N GLY A 135 -2.76 13.03 2.50
CA GLY A 135 -4.01 12.35 2.15
C GLY A 135 -4.52 12.61 0.72
N LYS A 136 -3.64 13.10 -0.17
CA LYS A 136 -4.00 13.47 -1.55
C LYS A 136 -3.68 12.41 -2.60
N LEU A 137 -2.99 11.34 -2.21
CA LEU A 137 -2.58 10.30 -3.14
C LEU A 137 -3.65 9.21 -3.25
N ASN A 138 -4.01 8.82 -4.47
CA ASN A 138 -4.90 7.69 -4.75
C ASN A 138 -4.10 6.41 -5.11
N VAL A 139 -4.79 5.26 -5.10
CA VAL A 139 -4.19 3.95 -5.36
C VAL A 139 -3.51 3.86 -6.74
N HIS A 140 -4.09 4.45 -7.77
CA HIS A 140 -3.51 4.45 -9.14
C HIS A 140 -2.15 5.14 -9.17
N LYS A 141 -2.01 6.28 -8.49
CA LYS A 141 -0.73 6.99 -8.39
C LYS A 141 0.33 6.20 -7.61
N VAL A 142 -0.10 5.38 -6.64
CA VAL A 142 0.81 4.46 -5.92
C VAL A 142 1.31 3.37 -6.84
N ASP A 143 0.45 2.78 -7.66
CA ASP A 143 0.84 1.74 -8.62
C ASP A 143 1.79 2.29 -9.70
N ASP A 144 1.55 3.49 -10.19
CA ASP A 144 2.44 4.17 -11.13
C ASP A 144 3.81 4.48 -10.49
N ALA A 145 3.82 4.96 -9.25
CA ALA A 145 5.06 5.17 -8.50
C ALA A 145 5.84 3.87 -8.31
N ARG A 146 5.15 2.75 -8.02
CA ARG A 146 5.78 1.43 -7.86
C ARG A 146 6.43 0.94 -9.14
N LYS A 147 5.72 1.04 -10.29
CA LYS A 147 6.25 0.64 -11.60
C LYS A 147 7.49 1.46 -11.96
N ASN A 148 7.38 2.78 -11.82
CA ASN A 148 8.48 3.69 -12.12
C ASN A 148 9.69 3.49 -11.17
N ALA A 149 9.43 3.22 -9.88
CA ALA A 149 10.48 2.94 -8.92
C ALA A 149 11.30 1.70 -9.28
N SER A 150 10.66 0.64 -9.78
CA SER A 150 11.36 -0.57 -10.22
C SER A 150 12.34 -0.27 -11.35
N ILE A 151 11.98 0.61 -12.28
CA ILE A 151 12.89 1.05 -13.36
C ILE A 151 14.10 1.76 -12.77
N LEU A 152 13.87 2.79 -11.96
CA LEU A 152 14.94 3.57 -11.34
C LEU A 152 15.88 2.72 -10.47
N ILE A 153 15.33 1.78 -9.68
CA ILE A 153 16.12 0.89 -8.83
C ILE A 153 17.01 -0.01 -9.69
N ASN A 154 16.49 -0.58 -10.76
CA ASN A 154 17.28 -1.41 -11.68
C ASN A 154 18.40 -0.61 -12.32
N ASP A 155 18.11 0.59 -12.82
CA ASP A 155 19.12 1.47 -13.46
C ASP A 155 20.22 1.89 -12.47
N LEU A 156 19.85 2.16 -11.19
CA LEU A 156 20.80 2.44 -10.12
C LEU A 156 21.70 1.23 -9.78
N ILE A 157 21.12 0.04 -9.70
CA ILE A 157 21.87 -1.20 -9.44
C ILE A 157 22.85 -1.48 -10.56
N GLU A 158 22.40 -1.40 -11.82
CA GLU A 158 23.26 -1.59 -12.97
C GLU A 158 24.41 -0.57 -13.03
N TYR A 159 24.11 0.69 -12.72
CA TYR A 159 25.13 1.72 -12.64
C TYR A 159 26.18 1.41 -11.58
N ASN A 160 25.77 1.02 -10.38
CA ASN A 160 26.68 0.65 -9.30
C ASN A 160 27.56 -0.55 -9.69
N GLN A 161 26.98 -1.59 -10.26
CA GLN A 161 27.73 -2.77 -10.72
C GLN A 161 28.80 -2.39 -11.77
N ARG A 162 28.45 -1.50 -12.71
CA ARG A 162 29.42 -0.99 -13.69
C ARG A 162 30.56 -0.22 -13.01
N CYS A 163 30.27 0.58 -12.00
CA CYS A 163 31.30 1.31 -11.26
C CYS A 163 32.22 0.38 -10.47
N GLU A 164 31.70 -0.69 -9.86
CA GLU A 164 32.51 -1.68 -9.15
C GLU A 164 33.43 -2.46 -10.07
N LEU A 165 32.95 -2.84 -11.27
CA LEU A 165 33.75 -3.52 -12.28
C LEU A 165 34.90 -2.65 -12.82
N VAL A 166 34.69 -1.34 -12.91
CA VAL A 166 35.73 -0.40 -13.34
C VAL A 166 36.78 -0.20 -12.24
N ASN A 167 36.33 -0.08 -10.97
CA ASN A 167 37.21 0.12 -9.81
C ASN A 167 37.95 -1.16 -9.40
N GLY A 168 37.39 -2.36 -9.68
CA GLY A 168 37.99 -3.66 -9.34
C GLY A 168 39.07 -4.12 -10.35
N LYS A 169 39.20 -3.49 -11.52
CA LYS A 169 40.25 -3.80 -12.50
C LYS A 169 41.56 -3.00 -12.31
N GLY A 170 41.62 -2.22 -11.23
CA GLY A 170 42.79 -1.38 -10.87
C GLY A 170 43.62 -1.91 -9.71
N LYS A 171 43.55 -3.22 -9.41
CA LYS A 171 44.44 -3.87 -8.41
C LYS A 171 45.16 -5.04 -9.05
#